data_478ac78e668700a3f53a735ff434e37b
#
_entry.id   478ac78e668700a3f53a735ff434e37b
#
_cell.length_a   1.000
_cell.length_b   1.000
_cell.length_c   1.000
_cell.angle_alpha   90.00
_cell.angle_beta   90.00
_cell.angle_gamma   90.00
#
_symmetry.space_group_name_H-M   'P 1'
#
loop_
_entity.id
_entity.type
_entity.pdbx_description
1 polymer ?
#
loop_
_entity_poly.entity_id
_entity_poly.type
_entity_poly.pdbx_seq_one_letter_code
_entity_poly.pdbx_strand_id
1 'polypeptide(L)'
;MQFGGDDQWSNMLGGTELIRRKLGKDAYAMTITLLLNSEGKKMGKTQKGAVWLDPNKTTPFEFYQYWRNVADADVLKCIRMLTFLPMEEIRKMDSWEGSQLNTAKEILAFELTKLVQRFFLLRNVMRQVLQLQVRHKCRLSHQQSCRL
;
A
#
# COMPACT_ATOMS: atom_id res chain seq x y z
N MET A 1 -8.91 -14.46 19.15
CA MET A 1 -8.19 -14.77 17.90
C MET A 1 -7.01 -13.83 17.76
N GLN A 2 -5.83 -14.33 17.34
CA GLN A 2 -4.64 -13.53 17.08
C GLN A 2 -4.20 -13.73 15.63
N PHE A 3 -3.79 -12.64 14.98
CA PHE A 3 -3.21 -12.62 13.64
C PHE A 3 -1.73 -12.23 13.71
N GLY A 4 -0.89 -12.84 12.90
CA GLY A 4 0.51 -12.52 12.82
C GLY A 4 1.12 -12.93 11.48
N GLY A 5 2.40 -12.62 11.26
CA GLY A 5 3.16 -13.18 10.17
C GLY A 5 3.54 -14.64 10.44
N ASP A 6 3.95 -15.36 9.41
CA ASP A 6 4.33 -16.78 9.52
C ASP A 6 5.49 -16.98 10.51
N ASP A 7 6.36 -15.98 10.67
CA ASP A 7 7.45 -15.95 11.65
C ASP A 7 6.97 -15.94 13.10
N GLN A 8 5.69 -15.60 13.37
CA GLN A 8 5.10 -15.55 14.70
C GLN A 8 4.28 -16.79 15.08
N TRP A 9 4.20 -17.78 14.20
CA TRP A 9 3.35 -18.96 14.39
C TRP A 9 3.60 -19.68 15.73
N SER A 10 4.86 -20.00 16.01
CA SER A 10 5.23 -20.70 17.25
C SER A 10 4.88 -19.90 18.52
N ASN A 11 5.04 -18.57 18.48
CA ASN A 11 4.69 -17.70 19.60
C ASN A 11 3.18 -17.69 19.84
N MET A 12 2.39 -17.65 18.76
CA MET A 12 0.92 -17.69 18.86
C MET A 12 0.40 -19.03 19.39
N LEU A 13 1.00 -20.16 18.95
CA LEU A 13 0.65 -21.50 19.45
C LEU A 13 0.92 -21.62 20.96
N GLY A 14 2.01 -21.07 21.46
CA GLY A 14 2.29 -21.02 22.89
C GLY A 14 1.16 -20.32 23.67
N GLY A 15 0.62 -19.24 23.12
CA GLY A 15 -0.51 -18.51 23.71
C GLY A 15 -1.82 -19.32 23.68
N THR A 16 -2.15 -19.97 22.57
CA THR A 16 -3.37 -20.80 22.46
C THR A 16 -3.32 -21.97 23.41
N GLU A 17 -2.16 -22.64 23.52
CA GLU A 17 -1.96 -23.78 24.39
C GLU A 17 -2.02 -23.36 25.89
N LEU A 18 -1.46 -22.22 26.26
CA LEU A 18 -1.55 -21.69 27.63
C LEU A 18 -2.99 -21.41 28.02
N ILE A 19 -3.78 -20.79 27.13
CA ILE A 19 -5.20 -20.52 27.38
C ILE A 19 -5.97 -21.83 27.57
N ARG A 20 -5.73 -22.82 26.72
CA ARG A 20 -6.37 -24.14 26.82
C ARG A 20 -6.07 -24.80 28.17
N ARG A 21 -4.80 -24.82 28.57
CA ARG A 21 -4.38 -25.48 29.84
C ARG A 21 -4.83 -24.76 31.08
N LYS A 22 -4.77 -23.42 31.10
CA LYS A 22 -5.04 -22.63 32.30
C LYS A 22 -6.51 -22.27 32.47
N LEU A 23 -7.22 -22.05 31.37
CA LEU A 23 -8.60 -21.55 31.39
C LEU A 23 -9.62 -22.56 30.88
N GLY A 24 -9.19 -23.68 30.27
CA GLY A 24 -10.07 -24.66 29.62
C GLY A 24 -10.87 -24.05 28.45
N LYS A 25 -10.35 -22.98 27.84
CA LYS A 25 -11.02 -22.25 26.76
C LYS A 25 -10.27 -22.38 25.42
N ASP A 26 -11.00 -22.27 24.33
CA ASP A 26 -10.42 -22.26 22.99
C ASP A 26 -9.90 -20.87 22.65
N ALA A 27 -8.75 -20.85 21.98
CA ALA A 27 -8.18 -19.65 21.35
C ALA A 27 -7.66 -20.01 19.96
N TYR A 28 -7.75 -19.06 19.06
CA TYR A 28 -7.47 -19.25 17.64
C TYR A 28 -6.32 -18.36 17.21
N ALA A 29 -5.44 -18.90 16.38
CA ALA A 29 -4.34 -18.18 15.75
C ALA A 29 -4.43 -18.34 14.23
N MET A 30 -4.07 -17.29 13.50
CA MET A 30 -4.00 -17.31 12.05
C MET A 30 -2.79 -16.51 11.59
N THR A 31 -2.04 -17.06 10.61
CA THR A 31 -0.94 -16.36 9.97
C THR A 31 -1.35 -15.80 8.62
N ILE A 32 -0.71 -14.73 8.25
CA ILE A 32 -0.83 -14.07 6.95
C ILE A 32 0.59 -13.90 6.40
N THR A 33 0.79 -14.22 5.13
CA THR A 33 2.07 -14.01 4.44
C THR A 33 2.55 -12.58 4.60
N LEU A 34 3.82 -12.42 5.01
CA LEU A 34 4.42 -11.09 5.17
C LEU A 34 4.45 -10.33 3.86
N LEU A 35 4.10 -9.06 3.92
CA LEU A 35 4.25 -8.14 2.81
C LEU A 35 5.72 -7.73 2.68
N LEU A 36 6.41 -8.37 1.76
CA LEU A 36 7.81 -8.08 1.43
C LEU A 36 7.85 -7.35 0.08
N ASN A 37 8.83 -6.46 -0.08
CA ASN A 37 9.14 -5.88 -1.37
C ASN A 37 9.90 -6.90 -2.26
N SER A 38 10.17 -6.55 -3.52
CA SER A 38 10.92 -7.38 -4.47
C SER A 38 12.34 -7.72 -4.02
N GLU A 39 12.92 -6.94 -3.08
CA GLU A 39 14.22 -7.21 -2.46
C GLU A 39 14.14 -8.12 -1.23
N GLY A 40 12.96 -8.62 -0.86
CA GLY A 40 12.76 -9.45 0.33
C GLY A 40 12.71 -8.67 1.66
N LYS A 41 12.68 -7.34 1.64
CA LYS A 41 12.57 -6.50 2.84
C LYS A 41 11.12 -6.25 3.21
N LYS A 42 10.82 -6.19 4.52
CA LYS A 42 9.46 -5.86 5.02
C LYS A 42 9.05 -4.46 4.56
N MET A 43 7.88 -4.35 3.92
CA MET A 43 7.32 -3.06 3.50
C MET A 43 6.87 -2.23 4.72
N GLY A 44 6.80 -0.90 4.53
CA GLY A 44 6.41 0.04 5.59
C GLY A 44 7.55 0.51 6.50
N LYS A 45 8.74 -0.11 6.42
CA LYS A 45 9.97 0.39 7.07
C LYS A 45 10.90 0.93 6.00
N THR A 46 10.98 2.24 5.85
CA THR A 46 11.92 2.92 4.93
C THR A 46 13.15 3.37 5.68
N GLN A 47 14.22 3.69 4.96
CA GLN A 47 15.43 4.32 5.56
C GLN A 47 15.10 5.67 6.22
N LYS A 48 14.01 6.33 5.79
CA LYS A 48 13.51 7.61 6.34
C LYS A 48 12.51 7.45 7.49
N GLY A 49 12.25 6.22 7.95
CA GLY A 49 11.28 5.90 9.00
C GLY A 49 10.07 5.09 8.50
N ALA A 50 9.10 4.87 9.37
CA ALA A 50 7.88 4.14 9.05
C ALA A 50 6.85 5.05 8.37
N VAL A 51 6.07 4.49 7.44
CA VAL A 51 4.87 5.16 6.91
C VAL A 51 3.71 4.87 7.87
N TRP A 52 3.21 5.92 8.50
CA TRP A 52 2.19 5.82 9.52
C TRP A 52 0.79 5.96 8.93
N LEU A 53 -0.18 5.26 9.53
CA LEU A 53 -1.59 5.43 9.21
C LEU A 53 -2.17 6.72 9.84
N ASP A 54 -1.52 7.24 10.88
CA ASP A 54 -1.88 8.47 11.56
C ASP A 54 -1.53 9.69 10.68
N PRO A 55 -2.51 10.52 10.28
CA PRO A 55 -2.29 11.68 9.43
C PRO A 55 -1.42 12.79 10.06
N ASN A 56 -1.28 12.78 11.39
CA ASN A 56 -0.39 13.72 12.08
C ASN A 56 1.08 13.31 12.01
N LYS A 57 1.37 12.04 11.71
CA LYS A 57 2.73 11.49 11.58
C LYS A 57 3.16 11.33 10.13
N THR A 58 2.25 10.93 9.26
CA THR A 58 2.44 10.85 7.80
C THR A 58 1.25 11.53 7.16
N THR A 59 1.49 12.64 6.50
CA THR A 59 0.41 13.38 5.85
C THR A 59 -0.25 12.53 4.75
N PRO A 60 -1.52 12.75 4.41
CA PRO A 60 -2.20 12.03 3.34
C PRO A 60 -1.47 12.11 2.00
N PHE A 61 -0.83 13.25 1.73
CA PHE A 61 -0.03 13.43 0.53
C PHE A 61 1.22 12.55 0.54
N GLU A 62 1.97 12.52 1.63
CA GLU A 62 3.15 11.66 1.79
C GLU A 62 2.76 10.17 1.74
N PHE A 63 1.64 9.80 2.36
CA PHE A 63 1.09 8.45 2.31
C PHE A 63 0.73 8.05 0.87
N TYR A 64 0.04 8.91 0.13
CA TYR A 64 -0.27 8.70 -1.28
C TYR A 64 1.01 8.57 -2.12
N GLN A 65 1.98 9.47 -1.95
CA GLN A 65 3.23 9.46 -2.69
C GLN A 65 4.07 8.21 -2.41
N TYR A 66 4.05 7.72 -1.18
CA TYR A 66 4.72 6.46 -0.86
C TYR A 66 4.20 5.30 -1.72
N TRP A 67 2.89 5.12 -1.78
CA TRP A 67 2.28 4.05 -2.57
C TRP A 67 2.37 4.29 -4.08
N ARG A 68 2.37 5.55 -4.50
CA ARG A 68 2.58 5.95 -5.89
C ARG A 68 4.00 5.63 -6.40
N ASN A 69 4.98 5.58 -5.50
CA ASN A 69 6.38 5.33 -5.80
C ASN A 69 6.84 3.89 -5.49
N VAL A 70 5.92 2.96 -5.29
CA VAL A 70 6.22 1.53 -5.14
C VAL A 70 6.85 1.00 -6.43
N ALA A 71 7.79 0.04 -6.30
CA ALA A 71 8.44 -0.58 -7.45
C ALA A 71 7.42 -1.31 -8.34
N ASP A 72 7.64 -1.30 -9.66
CA ASP A 72 6.73 -1.92 -10.64
C ASP A 72 6.45 -3.39 -10.33
N ALA A 73 7.47 -4.13 -9.91
CA ALA A 73 7.35 -5.54 -9.55
C ALA A 73 6.45 -5.80 -8.32
N ASP A 74 6.24 -4.79 -7.46
CA ASP A 74 5.50 -4.93 -6.21
C ASP A 74 4.04 -4.45 -6.31
N VAL A 75 3.70 -3.65 -7.33
CA VAL A 75 2.40 -2.96 -7.44
C VAL A 75 1.23 -3.93 -7.40
N LEU A 76 1.22 -4.93 -8.27
CA LEU A 76 0.10 -5.87 -8.38
C LEU A 76 -0.03 -6.75 -7.15
N LYS A 77 1.10 -7.11 -6.53
CA LYS A 77 1.11 -7.82 -5.24
C LYS A 77 0.46 -6.96 -4.15
N CYS A 78 0.82 -5.68 -4.07
CA CYS A 78 0.23 -4.74 -3.11
C CYS A 78 -1.27 -4.54 -3.36
N ILE A 79 -1.70 -4.41 -4.61
CA ILE A 79 -3.13 -4.30 -4.96
C ILE A 79 -3.90 -5.51 -4.45
N ARG A 80 -3.41 -6.73 -4.70
CA ARG A 80 -4.08 -7.98 -4.26
C ARG A 80 -4.16 -8.11 -2.74
N MET A 81 -3.13 -7.68 -2.02
CA MET A 81 -3.03 -7.89 -0.58
C MET A 81 -3.67 -6.78 0.25
N LEU A 82 -3.73 -5.57 -0.26
CA LEU A 82 -4.05 -4.38 0.54
C LEU A 82 -5.32 -3.66 0.10
N THR A 83 -5.89 -3.98 -1.08
CA THR A 83 -7.11 -3.34 -1.56
C THR A 83 -8.30 -4.29 -1.51
N PHE A 84 -9.51 -3.73 -1.59
CA PHE A 84 -10.75 -4.48 -1.72
C PHE A 84 -11.32 -4.44 -3.14
N LEU A 85 -10.46 -4.23 -4.13
CA LEU A 85 -10.86 -4.26 -5.53
C LEU A 85 -11.31 -5.67 -5.94
N PRO A 86 -12.32 -5.80 -6.81
CA PRO A 86 -12.76 -7.08 -7.33
C PRO A 86 -11.60 -7.81 -8.05
N MET A 87 -11.47 -9.12 -7.79
CA MET A 87 -10.39 -9.91 -8.39
C MET A 87 -10.42 -9.91 -9.92
N GLU A 88 -11.59 -9.73 -10.53
CA GLU A 88 -11.73 -9.61 -11.98
C GLU A 88 -11.04 -8.36 -12.53
N GLU A 89 -11.12 -7.24 -11.82
CA GLU A 89 -10.41 -6.01 -12.19
C GLU A 89 -8.90 -6.18 -12.00
N ILE A 90 -8.48 -6.80 -10.92
CA ILE A 90 -7.06 -7.06 -10.66
C ILE A 90 -6.46 -7.96 -11.72
N ARG A 91 -7.17 -9.02 -12.14
CA ARG A 91 -6.72 -9.92 -13.20
C ARG A 91 -6.53 -9.23 -14.55
N LYS A 92 -7.34 -8.21 -14.86
CA LYS A 92 -7.14 -7.40 -16.06
C LYS A 92 -5.84 -6.60 -16.03
N MET A 93 -5.38 -6.24 -14.82
CA MET A 93 -4.12 -5.52 -14.63
C MET A 93 -2.89 -6.42 -14.73
N ASP A 94 -3.04 -7.76 -14.69
CA ASP A 94 -1.92 -8.70 -14.76
C ASP A 94 -1.18 -8.66 -16.11
N SER A 95 -1.85 -8.20 -17.15
CA SER A 95 -1.26 -8.00 -18.49
C SER A 95 -0.67 -6.59 -18.70
N TRP A 96 -0.73 -5.73 -17.69
CA TRP A 96 -0.27 -4.36 -17.81
C TRP A 96 1.25 -4.25 -17.71
N GLU A 97 1.85 -3.52 -18.66
CA GLU A 97 3.29 -3.29 -18.74
C GLU A 97 3.62 -1.81 -18.96
N GLY A 98 4.84 -1.43 -18.66
CA GLY A 98 5.38 -0.11 -18.94
C GLY A 98 4.52 1.03 -18.34
N SER A 99 3.97 1.88 -19.19
CA SER A 99 3.18 3.05 -18.75
C SER A 99 1.87 2.69 -18.03
N GLN A 100 1.29 1.51 -18.30
CA GLN A 100 0.07 1.04 -17.65
C GLN A 100 0.28 0.74 -16.15
N LEU A 101 1.50 0.31 -15.76
CA LEU A 101 1.85 0.12 -14.36
C LEU A 101 1.79 1.45 -13.57
N ASN A 102 2.01 2.58 -14.22
CA ASN A 102 1.81 3.88 -13.56
C ASN A 102 0.34 4.11 -13.18
N THR A 103 -0.60 3.67 -14.02
CA THR A 103 -2.02 3.71 -13.70
C THR A 103 -2.36 2.75 -12.54
N ALA A 104 -1.77 1.56 -12.53
CA ALA A 104 -1.93 0.62 -11.40
C ALA A 104 -1.40 1.21 -10.08
N LYS A 105 -0.28 1.94 -10.10
CA LYS A 105 0.25 2.66 -8.93
C LYS A 105 -0.70 3.77 -8.45
N GLU A 106 -1.33 4.49 -9.38
CA GLU A 106 -2.33 5.51 -9.06
C GLU A 106 -3.55 4.90 -8.38
N ILE A 107 -4.05 3.80 -8.91
CA ILE A 107 -5.17 3.05 -8.33
C ILE A 107 -4.80 2.55 -6.93
N LEU A 108 -3.63 1.92 -6.76
CA LEU A 108 -3.14 1.45 -5.46
C LEU A 108 -3.09 2.60 -4.45
N ALA A 109 -2.40 3.69 -4.79
CA ALA A 109 -2.23 4.84 -3.90
C ALA A 109 -3.57 5.48 -3.54
N PHE A 110 -4.49 5.59 -4.51
CA PHE A 110 -5.83 6.13 -4.29
C PHE A 110 -6.65 5.26 -3.34
N GLU A 111 -6.77 3.95 -3.61
CA GLU A 111 -7.58 3.04 -2.80
C GLU A 111 -7.05 2.94 -1.36
N LEU A 112 -5.73 2.88 -1.17
CA LEU A 112 -5.16 2.84 0.18
C LEU A 112 -5.32 4.16 0.93
N THR A 113 -5.13 5.29 0.27
CA THR A 113 -5.34 6.60 0.90
C THR A 113 -6.81 6.80 1.25
N LYS A 114 -7.73 6.40 0.39
CA LYS A 114 -9.18 6.43 0.64
C LYS A 114 -9.56 5.56 1.85
N LEU A 115 -8.98 4.37 1.96
CA LEU A 115 -9.25 3.43 3.05
C LEU A 115 -8.77 3.97 4.40
N VAL A 116 -7.57 4.55 4.44
CA VAL A 116 -6.89 4.95 5.68
C VAL A 116 -7.30 6.35 6.14
N GLN A 117 -7.41 7.29 5.22
CA GLN A 117 -7.49 8.71 5.54
C GLN A 117 -8.89 9.32 5.48
N ARG A 118 -9.94 8.51 5.38
CA ARG A 118 -11.35 8.95 5.32
C ARG A 118 -11.65 10.25 4.53
N PHE A 119 -12.71 10.24 3.82
CA PHE A 119 -13.39 11.13 2.87
C PHE A 119 -13.01 12.63 2.78
N PHE A 120 -12.60 13.26 3.87
CA PHE A 120 -12.35 14.70 3.90
C PHE A 120 -11.02 15.10 3.24
N LEU A 121 -10.03 14.23 3.32
CA LEU A 121 -8.66 14.49 2.85
C LEU A 121 -8.45 14.11 1.37
N LEU A 122 -9.24 13.18 0.85
CA LEU A 122 -9.18 12.77 -0.56
C LEU A 122 -9.37 13.94 -1.53
N ARG A 123 -10.28 14.86 -1.24
CA ARG A 123 -10.53 16.04 -2.08
C ARG A 123 -9.30 16.96 -2.16
N ASN A 124 -8.55 17.10 -1.09
CA ASN A 124 -7.36 17.95 -1.04
C ASN A 124 -6.15 17.26 -1.67
N VAL A 125 -5.96 15.95 -1.43
CA VAL A 125 -4.91 15.14 -2.05
C VAL A 125 -5.10 15.08 -3.57
N MET A 126 -6.32 14.80 -4.04
CA MET A 126 -6.63 14.78 -5.47
C MET A 126 -6.41 16.14 -6.14
N ARG A 127 -6.74 17.23 -5.46
CA ARG A 127 -6.47 18.58 -5.96
C ARG A 127 -4.97 18.85 -6.10
N GLN A 128 -4.17 18.45 -5.11
CA GLN A 128 -2.72 18.61 -5.14
C GLN A 128 -2.06 17.74 -6.20
N VAL A 129 -2.48 16.47 -6.35
CA VAL A 129 -1.98 15.55 -7.37
C VAL A 129 -2.31 16.06 -8.77
N LEU A 130 -3.55 16.50 -9.02
CA LEU A 130 -3.95 17.11 -10.28
C LEU A 130 -3.14 18.37 -10.61
N GLN A 131 -2.89 19.24 -9.62
CA GLN A 131 -2.06 20.42 -9.81
C GLN A 131 -0.60 20.08 -10.15
N LEU A 132 -0.04 19.03 -9.53
CA LEU A 132 1.31 18.57 -9.83
C LEU A 132 1.40 17.94 -11.23
N GLN A 133 0.41 17.18 -11.65
CA GLN A 133 0.36 16.62 -13.02
C GLN A 133 0.23 17.72 -14.08
N VAL A 134 -0.58 18.75 -13.84
CA VAL A 134 -0.70 19.90 -14.72
C VAL A 134 0.63 20.65 -14.82
N ARG A 135 1.29 20.91 -13.68
CA ARG A 135 2.62 21.56 -13.65
C ARG A 135 3.69 20.73 -14.37
N HIS A 136 3.66 19.41 -14.24
CA HIS A 136 4.60 18.52 -14.93
C HIS A 136 4.36 18.51 -16.44
N LYS A 137 3.10 18.49 -16.91
CA LYS A 137 2.75 18.61 -18.33
C LYS A 137 3.17 19.96 -18.92
N CYS A 138 2.92 21.06 -18.20
CA CYS A 138 3.34 22.39 -18.64
C CYS A 138 4.88 22.52 -18.73
N ARG A 139 5.62 21.88 -17.82
CA ARG A 139 7.09 21.90 -17.84
C ARG A 139 7.65 21.11 -19.04
N LEU A 140 7.04 19.99 -19.40
CA LEU A 140 7.43 19.18 -20.56
C LEU A 140 7.09 19.89 -21.89
N SER A 141 5.93 20.55 -21.99
CA SER A 141 5.57 21.34 -23.20
C SER A 141 6.49 22.55 -23.40
N HIS A 142 6.94 23.19 -22.31
CA HIS A 142 7.88 24.31 -22.40
C HIS A 142 9.30 23.87 -22.84
N GLN A 143 9.75 22.67 -22.41
CA GLN A 143 11.02 22.09 -22.83
C GLN A 143 11.02 21.65 -24.31
N GLN A 144 9.86 21.25 -24.84
CA GLN A 144 9.72 20.94 -26.28
C GLN A 144 9.67 22.19 -27.14
N SER A 145 9.11 23.29 -26.63
CA SER A 145 9.05 24.57 -27.38
C SER A 145 10.38 25.33 -27.41
N CYS A 146 11.32 25.04 -26.51
CA CYS A 146 12.67 25.63 -26.51
C CYS A 146 13.71 24.82 -27.32
N ARG A 147 13.32 23.75 -28.00
CA ARG A 147 14.21 22.91 -28.83
C ARG A 147 13.93 23.06 -30.34
N LEU A 148 13.08 23.98 -30.75
CA LEU A 148 12.85 24.46 -32.13
C LEU A 148 13.42 25.87 -32.27
#